data_146041b58f566fca1fd093639eb32b6a
#
_entry.id   146041b58f566fca1fd093639eb32b6a
#
_cell.length_a   1.000
_cell.length_b   1.000
_cell.length_c   1.000
_cell.angle_alpha   90.00
_cell.angle_beta   90.00
_cell.angle_gamma   90.00
#
_symmetry.space_group_name_H-M   'P 1'
#
loop_
_entity.id
_entity.type
_entity.pdbx_description
1 polymer ?
#
loop_
_entity_poly.entity_id
_entity_poly.type
_entity_poly.pdbx_seq_one_letter_code
_entity_poly.pdbx_strand_id
1 'polypeptide(L)'
;MRSFDAAEIAARGVPVLCIDTCSLLDIMRDPTREDARPNERRASIDLVARIEAGDLVCLVAEQVRLEFGTLDLTIQTQAVNALKALREQVERVNEIHNLFLPAVPISLVHLDMQVAPARAVVGRWLAAATSAPGSGDALARAMDRVNRNITPARQGREVKDCVVFETYLEAITKVRAAGMPATAVMLSSNTKEYLSERRVLKADIASDFTRVNMSFAPNMAAAKNLLGF
;
A
#
# COMPACT_ATOMS: atom_id res chain seq x y z
N MET A 1 -11.36 -0.97 -13.57
CA MET A 1 -11.62 -1.42 -12.19
C MET A 1 -12.96 -2.13 -12.13
N ARG A 2 -13.05 -3.22 -11.36
CA ARG A 2 -14.26 -4.02 -11.20
C ARG A 2 -15.16 -3.41 -10.13
N SER A 3 -16.49 -3.61 -10.24
CA SER A 3 -17.44 -3.27 -9.18
C SER A 3 -17.35 -4.30 -8.04
N PHE A 4 -17.70 -3.89 -6.82
CA PHE A 4 -17.76 -4.79 -5.67
C PHE A 4 -19.02 -5.64 -5.73
N ASP A 5 -18.85 -6.94 -5.74
CA ASP A 5 -19.89 -7.94 -5.51
C ASP A 5 -19.37 -8.99 -4.54
N ALA A 6 -19.95 -9.04 -3.34
CA ALA A 6 -19.49 -9.93 -2.29
C ALA A 6 -19.67 -11.41 -2.62
N ALA A 7 -20.75 -11.76 -3.33
CA ALA A 7 -21.03 -13.13 -3.73
C ALA A 7 -20.06 -13.60 -4.84
N GLU A 8 -19.80 -12.75 -5.84
CA GLU A 8 -18.81 -13.02 -6.88
C GLU A 8 -17.40 -13.20 -6.28
N ILE A 9 -16.99 -12.30 -5.37
CA ILE A 9 -15.68 -12.40 -4.70
C ILE A 9 -15.58 -13.70 -3.89
N ALA A 10 -16.62 -14.05 -3.13
CA ALA A 10 -16.64 -15.26 -2.33
C ALA A 10 -16.58 -16.53 -3.20
N ALA A 11 -17.34 -16.55 -4.31
CA ALA A 11 -17.38 -17.68 -5.24
C ALA A 11 -16.02 -17.95 -5.92
N ARG A 12 -15.15 -16.94 -6.07
CA ARG A 12 -13.80 -17.13 -6.63
C ARG A 12 -12.89 -17.96 -5.74
N GLY A 13 -13.13 -18.02 -4.43
CA GLY A 13 -12.36 -18.81 -3.48
C GLY A 13 -10.87 -18.43 -3.33
N VAL A 14 -10.47 -17.27 -3.86
CA VAL A 14 -9.08 -16.79 -3.83
C VAL A 14 -8.87 -15.79 -2.67
N PRO A 15 -7.62 -15.58 -2.23
CA PRO A 15 -7.31 -14.60 -1.20
C PRO A 15 -7.76 -13.18 -1.55
N VAL A 16 -7.97 -12.35 -0.52
CA VAL A 16 -8.37 -10.95 -0.66
C VAL A 16 -7.35 -10.04 0.01
N LEU A 17 -6.88 -9.02 -0.70
CA LEU A 17 -5.98 -7.99 -0.21
C LEU A 17 -6.70 -6.64 -0.18
N CYS A 18 -6.74 -6.00 0.98
CA CYS A 18 -7.18 -4.62 1.17
C CYS A 18 -5.94 -3.73 1.25
N ILE A 19 -5.73 -2.82 0.30
CA ILE A 19 -4.50 -2.02 0.23
C ILE A 19 -4.75 -0.56 0.61
N ASP A 20 -3.86 0.01 1.42
CA ASP A 20 -3.87 1.41 1.83
C ASP A 20 -3.07 2.30 0.87
N THR A 21 -3.36 3.61 0.88
CA THR A 21 -2.73 4.64 0.03
C THR A 21 -1.21 4.66 0.19
N CYS A 22 -0.69 4.62 1.42
CA CYS A 22 0.73 4.66 1.69
C CYS A 22 1.47 3.49 1.02
N SER A 23 0.90 2.28 1.03
CA SER A 23 1.49 1.10 0.41
C SER A 23 1.49 1.15 -1.12
N LEU A 24 0.47 1.75 -1.74
CA LEU A 24 0.46 2.03 -3.19
C LEU A 24 1.52 3.06 -3.57
N LEU A 25 1.62 4.14 -2.80
CA LEU A 25 2.62 5.19 -3.02
C LEU A 25 4.05 4.68 -2.84
N ASP A 26 4.28 3.75 -1.91
CA ASP A 26 5.60 3.17 -1.66
C ASP A 26 6.17 2.43 -2.88
N ILE A 27 5.34 1.96 -3.81
CA ILE A 27 5.80 1.32 -5.05
C ILE A 27 6.65 2.30 -5.88
N MET A 28 6.31 3.57 -5.91
CA MET A 28 6.96 4.58 -6.75
C MET A 28 7.73 5.66 -5.97
N ARG A 29 7.74 5.59 -4.63
CA ARG A 29 8.51 6.52 -3.80
C ARG A 29 10.00 6.45 -4.10
N ASP A 30 10.69 7.52 -3.71
CA ASP A 30 12.13 7.69 -3.75
C ASP A 30 12.88 6.40 -3.36
N PRO A 31 13.63 5.78 -4.30
CA PRO A 31 14.36 4.56 -4.05
C PRO A 31 15.66 4.77 -3.24
N THR A 32 16.08 6.01 -3.00
CA THR A 32 17.30 6.33 -2.24
C THR A 32 17.08 6.35 -0.73
N ARG A 33 15.81 6.22 -0.28
CA ARG A 33 15.45 6.20 1.14
C ARG A 33 16.07 4.98 1.84
N GLU A 34 16.51 5.17 3.07
CA GLU A 34 17.14 4.12 3.88
C GLU A 34 16.22 2.91 4.14
N ASP A 35 14.90 3.14 4.17
CA ASP A 35 13.89 2.09 4.38
C ASP A 35 13.41 1.43 3.07
N ALA A 36 13.85 1.89 1.91
CA ALA A 36 13.53 1.26 0.63
C ALA A 36 14.15 -0.14 0.53
N ARG A 37 13.36 -1.15 0.16
CA ARG A 37 13.81 -2.55 0.06
C ARG A 37 13.46 -3.14 -1.32
N PRO A 38 14.43 -3.72 -2.02
CA PRO A 38 14.18 -4.34 -3.34
C PRO A 38 13.17 -5.48 -3.30
N ASN A 39 13.14 -6.27 -2.22
CA ASN A 39 12.19 -7.37 -2.07
C ASN A 39 10.73 -6.89 -1.97
N GLU A 40 10.49 -5.71 -1.41
CA GLU A 40 9.13 -5.11 -1.36
C GLU A 40 8.67 -4.67 -2.74
N ARG A 41 9.58 -4.07 -3.54
CA ARG A 41 9.29 -3.73 -4.94
C ARG A 41 9.02 -4.97 -5.77
N ARG A 42 9.81 -6.03 -5.59
CA ARG A 42 9.57 -7.32 -6.23
C ARG A 42 8.21 -7.88 -5.85
N ALA A 43 7.88 -7.90 -4.55
CA ALA A 43 6.58 -8.38 -4.06
C ALA A 43 5.42 -7.58 -4.66
N SER A 44 5.54 -6.26 -4.84
CA SER A 44 4.50 -5.44 -5.47
C SER A 44 4.25 -5.82 -6.94
N ILE A 45 5.31 -6.16 -7.69
CA ILE A 45 5.21 -6.62 -9.08
C ILE A 45 4.57 -8.02 -9.14
N ASP A 46 4.98 -8.93 -8.25
CA ASP A 46 4.45 -10.29 -8.20
C ASP A 46 2.96 -10.28 -7.81
N LEU A 47 2.58 -9.48 -6.80
CA LEU A 47 1.18 -9.38 -6.35
C LEU A 47 0.27 -8.79 -7.42
N VAL A 48 0.68 -7.74 -8.15
CA VAL A 48 -0.16 -7.21 -9.23
C VAL A 48 -0.35 -8.22 -10.35
N ALA A 49 0.66 -9.02 -10.66
CA ALA A 49 0.52 -10.10 -11.64
C ALA A 49 -0.52 -11.16 -11.19
N ARG A 50 -0.57 -11.49 -9.88
CA ARG A 50 -1.60 -12.37 -9.31
C ARG A 50 -3.00 -11.76 -9.39
N ILE A 51 -3.14 -10.45 -9.18
CA ILE A 51 -4.43 -9.75 -9.32
C ILE A 51 -4.90 -9.82 -10.78
N GLU A 52 -4.01 -9.58 -11.73
CA GLU A 52 -4.29 -9.63 -13.17
C GLU A 52 -4.64 -11.05 -13.64
N ALA A 53 -3.96 -12.07 -13.11
CA ALA A 53 -4.25 -13.48 -13.38
C ALA A 53 -5.57 -13.96 -12.76
N GLY A 54 -6.08 -13.22 -11.76
CA GLY A 54 -7.31 -13.61 -11.06
C GLY A 54 -7.07 -14.51 -9.83
N ASP A 55 -5.83 -14.77 -9.46
CA ASP A 55 -5.42 -15.58 -8.29
C ASP A 55 -5.56 -14.81 -6.97
N LEU A 56 -5.75 -13.49 -7.04
CA LEU A 56 -5.88 -12.58 -5.91
C LEU A 56 -6.94 -11.52 -6.23
N VAL A 57 -7.82 -11.22 -5.26
CA VAL A 57 -8.68 -10.04 -5.32
C VAL A 57 -8.03 -8.91 -4.53
N CYS A 58 -7.82 -7.76 -5.17
CA CYS A 58 -7.40 -6.55 -4.48
C CYS A 58 -8.58 -5.61 -4.31
N LEU A 59 -8.89 -5.23 -3.08
CA LEU A 59 -9.87 -4.20 -2.76
C LEU A 59 -9.19 -2.85 -2.56
N VAL A 60 -9.73 -1.82 -3.20
CA VAL A 60 -9.28 -0.43 -3.07
C VAL A 60 -10.46 0.42 -2.66
N ALA A 61 -10.41 0.99 -1.46
CA ALA A 61 -11.44 1.92 -0.97
C ALA A 61 -11.44 3.20 -1.81
N GLU A 62 -12.59 3.85 -1.95
CA GLU A 62 -12.71 5.11 -2.68
C GLU A 62 -11.80 6.20 -2.08
N GLN A 63 -11.72 6.27 -0.75
CA GLN A 63 -10.83 7.20 -0.04
C GLN A 63 -9.35 7.01 -0.44
N VAL A 64 -8.89 5.78 -0.59
CA VAL A 64 -7.51 5.46 -1.06
C VAL A 64 -7.26 6.03 -2.45
N ARG A 65 -8.24 5.95 -3.33
CA ARG A 65 -8.12 6.50 -4.70
C ARG A 65 -8.06 8.02 -4.72
N LEU A 66 -8.90 8.66 -3.92
CA LEU A 66 -8.92 10.12 -3.79
C LEU A 66 -7.59 10.64 -3.25
N GLU A 67 -7.06 10.00 -2.22
CA GLU A 67 -5.75 10.35 -1.65
C GLU A 67 -4.61 10.09 -2.63
N PHE A 68 -4.63 8.93 -3.28
CA PHE A 68 -3.64 8.63 -4.31
C PHE A 68 -3.63 9.70 -5.40
N GLY A 69 -4.81 10.07 -5.94
CA GLY A 69 -4.92 11.12 -6.95
C GLY A 69 -4.35 12.48 -6.51
N THR A 70 -4.50 12.81 -5.22
CA THR A 70 -3.96 14.05 -4.65
C THR A 70 -2.44 14.00 -4.50
N LEU A 71 -1.85 12.83 -4.17
CA LEU A 71 -0.44 12.68 -3.80
C LEU A 71 0.44 12.19 -4.97
N ASP A 72 -0.14 11.60 -6.01
CA ASP A 72 0.56 10.94 -7.11
C ASP A 72 1.69 11.81 -7.69
N LEU A 73 1.37 13.00 -8.17
CA LEU A 73 2.36 13.91 -8.78
C LEU A 73 3.44 14.35 -7.78
N THR A 74 3.06 14.61 -6.55
CA THR A 74 3.98 15.03 -5.50
C THR A 74 5.03 13.95 -5.22
N ILE A 75 4.60 12.69 -5.09
CA ILE A 75 5.50 11.56 -4.81
C ILE A 75 6.41 11.28 -6.02
N GLN A 76 5.90 11.35 -7.25
CA GLN A 76 6.72 11.24 -8.46
C GLN A 76 7.81 12.33 -8.50
N THR A 77 7.44 13.58 -8.24
CA THR A 77 8.37 14.72 -8.23
C THR A 77 9.45 14.54 -7.15
N GLN A 78 9.07 14.09 -5.96
CA GLN A 78 10.03 13.81 -4.89
C GLN A 78 11.03 12.71 -5.31
N ALA A 79 10.56 11.63 -5.93
CA ALA A 79 11.43 10.54 -6.40
C ALA A 79 12.39 11.00 -7.50
N VAL A 80 11.91 11.79 -8.47
CA VAL A 80 12.77 12.39 -9.52
C VAL A 80 13.84 13.29 -8.92
N ASN A 81 13.46 14.16 -7.99
CA ASN A 81 14.41 15.08 -7.35
C ASN A 81 15.47 14.35 -6.53
N ALA A 82 15.09 13.29 -5.82
CA ALA A 82 16.02 12.47 -5.04
C ALA A 82 17.04 11.75 -5.94
N LEU A 83 16.59 11.16 -7.06
CA LEU A 83 17.49 10.54 -8.04
C LEU A 83 18.42 11.55 -8.70
N LYS A 84 17.92 12.74 -9.02
CA LYS A 84 18.73 13.83 -9.53
C LYS A 84 19.81 14.25 -8.53
N ALA A 85 19.46 14.43 -7.27
CA ALA A 85 20.40 14.77 -6.20
C ALA A 85 21.48 13.69 -6.02
N LEU A 86 21.10 12.42 -6.06
CA LEU A 86 22.06 11.31 -6.01
C LEU A 86 23.03 11.35 -7.18
N ARG A 87 22.55 11.59 -8.41
CA ARG A 87 23.40 11.71 -9.60
C ARG A 87 24.38 12.85 -9.47
N GLU A 88 23.93 14.05 -9.11
CA GLU A 88 24.78 15.23 -8.91
C GLU A 88 25.85 14.99 -7.82
N GLN A 89 25.52 14.21 -6.79
CA GLN A 89 26.46 13.82 -5.76
C GLN A 89 27.55 12.89 -6.31
N VAL A 90 27.18 11.87 -7.11
CA VAL A 90 28.12 10.93 -7.73
C VAL A 90 29.01 11.63 -8.75
N GLU A 91 28.46 12.52 -9.58
CA GLU A 91 29.22 13.34 -10.55
C GLU A 91 30.29 14.17 -9.83
N ARG A 92 29.95 14.86 -8.77
CA ARG A 92 30.88 15.63 -7.94
C ARG A 92 31.99 14.76 -7.33
N VAL A 93 31.65 13.57 -6.84
CA VAL A 93 32.65 12.63 -6.30
C VAL A 93 33.59 12.13 -7.40
N ASN A 94 33.06 11.81 -8.59
CA ASN A 94 33.88 11.43 -9.74
C ASN A 94 34.86 12.53 -10.14
N GLU A 95 34.42 13.79 -10.22
CA GLU A 95 35.28 14.94 -10.52
C GLU A 95 36.42 15.10 -9.52
N ILE A 96 36.12 15.05 -8.23
CA ILE A 96 37.12 15.14 -7.15
C ILE A 96 38.10 13.97 -7.23
N HIS A 97 37.60 12.74 -7.42
CA HIS A 97 38.45 11.56 -7.53
C HIS A 97 39.45 11.66 -8.69
N ASN A 98 38.98 12.12 -9.86
CA ASN A 98 39.82 12.27 -11.05
C ASN A 98 40.94 13.30 -10.94
N LEU A 99 40.88 14.22 -9.95
CA LEU A 99 42.00 15.11 -9.65
C LEU A 99 43.18 14.39 -9.03
N PHE A 100 42.95 13.28 -8.34
CA PHE A 100 43.98 12.52 -7.62
C PHE A 100 44.40 11.26 -8.36
N LEU A 101 43.39 10.58 -8.95
CA LEU A 101 43.60 9.30 -9.64
C LEU A 101 42.61 9.17 -10.79
N PRO A 102 43.08 9.26 -12.07
CA PRO A 102 42.21 9.12 -13.20
C PRO A 102 41.53 7.75 -13.24
N ALA A 103 40.20 7.75 -13.36
CA ALA A 103 39.38 6.54 -13.41
C ALA A 103 38.20 6.73 -14.35
N VAL A 104 37.56 5.62 -14.73
CA VAL A 104 36.30 5.67 -15.46
C VAL A 104 35.19 6.14 -14.52
N PRO A 105 34.47 7.23 -14.83
CA PRO A 105 33.44 7.77 -13.96
C PRO A 105 32.25 6.83 -13.85
N ILE A 106 31.65 6.74 -12.67
CA ILE A 106 30.37 6.06 -12.46
C ILE A 106 29.28 6.94 -13.05
N SER A 107 28.43 6.37 -13.91
CA SER A 107 27.28 7.04 -14.50
C SER A 107 25.98 6.47 -13.98
N LEU A 108 25.07 7.33 -13.52
CA LEU A 108 23.73 6.99 -13.04
C LEU A 108 22.61 7.45 -13.98
N VAL A 109 22.91 7.81 -15.22
CA VAL A 109 21.94 8.30 -16.22
C VAL A 109 20.78 7.31 -16.44
N HIS A 110 21.02 6.01 -16.31
CA HIS A 110 19.98 4.97 -16.42
C HIS A 110 18.86 5.12 -15.35
N LEU A 111 19.11 5.83 -14.25
CA LEU A 111 18.11 6.06 -13.20
C LEU A 111 17.11 7.16 -13.57
N ASP A 112 17.37 7.99 -14.55
CA ASP A 112 16.47 9.06 -15.00
C ASP A 112 15.10 8.51 -15.44
N MET A 113 15.06 7.26 -15.91
CA MET A 113 13.84 6.58 -16.36
C MET A 113 13.14 5.75 -15.26
N GLN A 114 13.62 5.79 -14.02
CA GLN A 114 13.15 4.88 -12.95
C GLN A 114 11.69 5.14 -12.52
N VAL A 115 11.25 6.40 -12.46
CA VAL A 115 9.96 6.77 -11.84
C VAL A 115 8.77 6.36 -12.71
N ALA A 116 8.85 6.54 -14.03
CA ALA A 116 7.74 6.23 -14.92
C ALA A 116 7.35 4.73 -14.93
N PRO A 117 8.28 3.76 -15.03
CA PRO A 117 7.97 2.33 -14.88
C PRO A 117 7.38 1.99 -13.50
N ALA A 118 7.89 2.57 -12.41
CA ALA A 118 7.36 2.36 -11.08
C ALA A 118 5.91 2.86 -10.97
N ARG A 119 5.62 4.05 -11.52
CA ARG A 119 4.25 4.59 -11.60
C ARG A 119 3.34 3.72 -12.48
N ALA A 120 3.86 3.12 -13.54
CA ALA A 120 3.08 2.20 -14.38
C ALA A 120 2.65 0.95 -13.61
N VAL A 121 3.48 0.43 -12.70
CA VAL A 121 3.09 -0.67 -11.80
C VAL A 121 1.89 -0.26 -10.94
N VAL A 122 1.89 0.94 -10.35
CA VAL A 122 0.73 1.44 -9.58
C VAL A 122 -0.51 1.55 -10.46
N GLY A 123 -0.34 1.99 -11.72
CA GLY A 123 -1.44 2.02 -12.70
C GLY A 123 -2.08 0.66 -12.91
N ARG A 124 -1.28 -0.41 -13.01
CA ARG A 124 -1.76 -1.80 -13.11
C ARG A 124 -2.55 -2.22 -11.85
N TRP A 125 -2.05 -1.91 -10.65
CA TRP A 125 -2.76 -2.16 -9.40
C TRP A 125 -4.15 -1.53 -9.42
N LEU A 126 -4.25 -0.24 -9.72
CA LEU A 126 -5.52 0.49 -9.73
C LEU A 126 -6.47 0.02 -10.83
N ALA A 127 -5.94 -0.38 -11.99
CA ALA A 127 -6.73 -0.90 -13.11
C ALA A 127 -7.33 -2.29 -12.81
N ALA A 128 -6.54 -3.18 -12.20
CA ALA A 128 -6.93 -4.55 -11.90
C ALA A 128 -7.77 -4.70 -10.61
N ALA A 129 -7.72 -3.71 -9.71
CA ALA A 129 -8.40 -3.73 -8.43
C ALA A 129 -9.94 -3.70 -8.56
N THR A 130 -10.59 -4.19 -7.52
CA THR A 130 -12.03 -4.06 -7.27
C THR A 130 -12.28 -2.88 -6.33
N SER A 131 -13.26 -2.03 -6.65
CA SER A 131 -13.64 -0.89 -5.79
C SER A 131 -14.36 -1.38 -4.56
N ALA A 132 -13.85 -1.09 -3.36
CA ALA A 132 -14.61 -1.24 -2.13
C ALA A 132 -15.44 0.03 -1.91
N PRO A 133 -16.77 -0.02 -2.05
CA PRO A 133 -17.62 1.15 -1.95
C PRO A 133 -17.70 1.61 -0.49
N GLY A 134 -17.59 2.91 -0.25
CA GLY A 134 -17.96 3.51 1.01
C GLY A 134 -19.47 3.38 1.24
N SER A 135 -19.86 3.23 2.50
CA SER A 135 -21.27 3.29 2.92
C SER A 135 -21.47 4.36 3.98
N GLY A 136 -22.72 4.80 4.16
CA GLY A 136 -23.08 5.71 5.25
C GLY A 136 -22.75 5.10 6.62
N ASP A 137 -22.93 3.79 6.76
CA ASP A 137 -22.64 3.07 8.01
C ASP A 137 -21.13 2.98 8.28
N ALA A 138 -20.31 2.72 7.26
CA ALA A 138 -18.85 2.74 7.41
C ALA A 138 -18.35 4.13 7.80
N LEU A 139 -18.92 5.19 7.20
CA LEU A 139 -18.59 6.57 7.56
C LEU A 139 -19.00 6.89 9.01
N ALA A 140 -20.20 6.49 9.43
CA ALA A 140 -20.67 6.70 10.79
C ALA A 140 -19.76 5.99 11.82
N ARG A 141 -19.34 4.74 11.54
CA ARG A 141 -18.40 4.01 12.41
C ARG A 141 -17.01 4.67 12.42
N ALA A 142 -16.54 5.19 11.27
CA ALA A 142 -15.28 5.93 11.20
C ALA A 142 -15.32 7.19 12.08
N MET A 143 -16.42 7.94 12.05
CA MET A 143 -16.63 9.11 12.92
C MET A 143 -16.72 8.73 14.40
N ASP A 144 -17.36 7.60 14.74
CA ASP A 144 -17.37 7.08 16.13
C ASP A 144 -15.95 6.77 16.62
N ARG A 145 -15.09 6.13 15.77
CA ARG A 145 -13.66 5.93 16.09
C ARG A 145 -12.96 7.24 16.41
N VAL A 146 -13.14 8.25 15.58
CA VAL A 146 -12.54 9.58 15.78
C VAL A 146 -13.01 10.21 17.09
N ASN A 147 -14.31 10.21 17.35
CA ASN A 147 -14.90 10.79 18.55
C ASN A 147 -14.44 10.09 19.84
N ARG A 148 -14.20 8.79 19.78
CA ARG A 148 -13.78 7.96 20.91
C ARG A 148 -12.28 7.72 21.00
N ASN A 149 -11.49 8.31 20.07
CA ASN A 149 -10.05 8.09 19.94
C ASN A 149 -9.65 6.60 19.83
N ILE A 150 -10.44 5.83 19.10
CA ILE A 150 -10.17 4.41 18.81
C ILE A 150 -9.30 4.31 17.57
N THR A 151 -8.29 3.45 17.60
CA THR A 151 -7.37 3.23 16.47
C THR A 151 -8.13 2.89 15.16
N PRO A 152 -7.73 3.45 13.99
CA PRO A 152 -6.53 4.23 13.72
C PRO A 152 -6.60 5.71 14.10
N ALA A 153 -7.72 6.23 14.61
CA ALA A 153 -7.80 7.61 15.06
C ALA A 153 -6.87 7.88 16.25
N ARG A 154 -6.15 9.00 16.19
CA ARG A 154 -5.31 9.50 17.26
C ARG A 154 -5.63 10.98 17.53
N GLN A 155 -5.98 11.31 18.76
CA GLN A 155 -6.26 12.68 19.16
C GLN A 155 -7.32 13.38 18.28
N GLY A 156 -8.32 12.62 17.78
CA GLY A 156 -9.37 13.16 16.92
C GLY A 156 -8.91 13.50 15.49
N ARG A 157 -7.76 12.96 15.07
CA ARG A 157 -7.21 13.09 13.72
C ARG A 157 -7.36 11.78 12.94
N GLU A 158 -6.84 11.74 11.72
CA GLU A 158 -6.80 10.55 10.85
C GLU A 158 -8.21 10.00 10.47
N VAL A 159 -9.17 10.93 10.27
CA VAL A 159 -10.53 10.56 9.81
C VAL A 159 -10.48 9.68 8.56
N LYS A 160 -9.59 9.99 7.63
CA LYS A 160 -9.44 9.26 6.36
C LYS A 160 -9.00 7.82 6.58
N ASP A 161 -8.03 7.60 7.48
CA ASP A 161 -7.57 6.24 7.84
C ASP A 161 -8.70 5.44 8.48
N CYS A 162 -9.53 6.08 9.32
CA CYS A 162 -10.73 5.45 9.90
C CYS A 162 -11.74 5.07 8.82
N VAL A 163 -11.97 5.93 7.82
CA VAL A 163 -12.87 5.64 6.70
C VAL A 163 -12.36 4.45 5.88
N VAL A 164 -11.07 4.42 5.54
CA VAL A 164 -10.46 3.28 4.82
C VAL A 164 -10.61 2.00 5.62
N PHE A 165 -10.28 2.05 6.91
CA PHE A 165 -10.34 0.90 7.81
C PHE A 165 -11.75 0.33 7.92
N GLU A 166 -12.77 1.16 8.22
CA GLU A 166 -14.16 0.73 8.35
C GLU A 166 -14.76 0.25 7.02
N THR A 167 -14.36 0.86 5.90
CA THR A 167 -14.75 0.39 4.56
C THR A 167 -14.25 -1.04 4.32
N TYR A 168 -13.01 -1.35 4.69
CA TYR A 168 -12.46 -2.69 4.51
C TYR A 168 -13.06 -3.71 5.49
N LEU A 169 -13.29 -3.33 6.75
CA LEU A 169 -14.00 -4.20 7.69
C LEU A 169 -15.40 -4.57 7.18
N GLU A 170 -16.14 -3.58 6.65
CA GLU A 170 -17.48 -3.82 6.09
C GLU A 170 -17.42 -4.71 4.84
N ALA A 171 -16.49 -4.43 3.92
CA ALA A 171 -16.32 -5.21 2.70
C ALA A 171 -15.99 -6.69 3.03
N ILE A 172 -15.03 -6.93 3.92
CA ILE A 172 -14.66 -8.29 4.32
C ILE A 172 -15.80 -8.96 5.09
N THR A 173 -16.54 -8.25 5.95
CA THR A 173 -17.73 -8.80 6.61
C THR A 173 -18.75 -9.30 5.59
N LYS A 174 -19.05 -8.52 4.54
CA LYS A 174 -19.97 -8.91 3.46
C LYS A 174 -19.48 -10.14 2.69
N VAL A 175 -18.17 -10.17 2.36
CA VAL A 175 -17.59 -11.31 1.62
C VAL A 175 -17.55 -12.57 2.49
N ARG A 176 -17.28 -12.44 3.80
CA ARG A 176 -17.39 -13.57 4.75
C ARG A 176 -18.81 -14.08 4.88
N ALA A 177 -19.80 -13.19 4.97
CA ALA A 177 -21.21 -13.56 5.02
C ALA A 177 -21.68 -14.28 3.73
N ALA A 178 -21.05 -13.99 2.58
CA ALA A 178 -21.25 -14.70 1.32
C ALA A 178 -20.48 -16.04 1.23
N GLY A 179 -19.80 -16.47 2.30
CA GLY A 179 -19.18 -17.79 2.39
C GLY A 179 -17.69 -17.86 2.00
N MET A 180 -16.95 -16.75 1.91
CA MET A 180 -15.53 -16.76 1.58
C MET A 180 -14.68 -17.42 2.69
N PRO A 181 -13.99 -18.55 2.45
CA PRO A 181 -13.10 -19.18 3.41
C PRO A 181 -11.66 -18.66 3.31
N ALA A 182 -11.28 -18.08 2.16
CA ALA A 182 -9.91 -17.72 1.83
C ALA A 182 -9.35 -16.61 2.72
N THR A 183 -8.02 -16.49 2.76
CA THR A 183 -7.28 -15.49 3.54
C THR A 183 -7.64 -14.07 3.12
N ALA A 184 -7.86 -13.19 4.09
CA ALA A 184 -8.00 -11.75 3.90
C ALA A 184 -6.85 -11.03 4.61
N VAL A 185 -6.22 -10.07 3.93
CA VAL A 185 -5.07 -9.31 4.46
C VAL A 185 -5.31 -7.83 4.24
N MET A 186 -5.10 -7.02 5.29
CA MET A 186 -4.97 -5.57 5.16
C MET A 186 -3.48 -5.21 5.09
N LEU A 187 -3.11 -4.47 4.06
CA LEU A 187 -1.75 -3.98 3.82
C LEU A 187 -1.69 -2.47 4.02
N SER A 188 -0.92 -2.04 5.02
CA SER A 188 -0.60 -0.63 5.24
C SER A 188 0.82 -0.46 5.75
N SER A 189 1.61 0.37 5.06
CA SER A 189 2.95 0.77 5.51
C SER A 189 2.92 1.87 6.57
N ASN A 190 1.77 2.45 6.87
CA ASN A 190 1.56 3.36 7.99
C ASN A 190 1.45 2.59 9.32
N THR A 191 2.53 1.88 9.68
CA THR A 191 2.55 0.97 10.82
C THR A 191 2.27 1.64 12.17
N LYS A 192 2.55 2.94 12.30
CA LYS A 192 2.34 3.70 13.55
C LYS A 192 0.86 3.75 13.96
N GLU A 193 -0.04 3.71 12.98
CA GLU A 193 -1.49 3.72 13.22
C GLU A 193 -2.00 2.37 13.71
N TYR A 194 -1.43 1.27 13.23
CA TYR A 194 -1.94 -0.09 13.47
C TYR A 194 -1.15 -0.86 14.51
N LEU A 195 0.17 -0.61 14.62
CA LEU A 195 1.06 -1.35 15.50
C LEU A 195 1.46 -0.54 16.73
N SER A 196 1.67 -1.23 17.84
CA SER A 196 2.34 -0.71 19.03
C SER A 196 3.86 -0.59 18.80
N GLU A 197 4.58 0.04 19.73
CA GLU A 197 6.05 0.13 19.72
C GLU A 197 6.73 -1.26 19.65
N ARG A 198 6.08 -2.28 20.19
CA ARG A 198 6.54 -3.69 20.14
C ARG A 198 6.22 -4.39 18.80
N ARG A 199 5.73 -3.65 17.80
CA ARG A 199 5.30 -4.16 16.48
C ARG A 199 4.18 -5.23 16.56
N VAL A 200 3.36 -5.17 17.59
CA VAL A 200 2.16 -6.00 17.75
C VAL A 200 0.94 -5.15 17.40
N LEU A 201 -0.09 -5.74 16.80
CA LEU A 201 -1.35 -5.05 16.54
C LEU A 201 -1.90 -4.44 17.82
N LYS A 202 -2.39 -3.23 17.76
CA LYS A 202 -3.10 -2.60 18.87
C LYS A 202 -4.36 -3.41 19.16
N ALA A 203 -4.75 -3.49 20.45
CA ALA A 203 -5.76 -4.42 20.94
C ALA A 203 -7.14 -4.25 20.25
N ASP A 204 -7.54 -3.02 19.99
CA ASP A 204 -8.79 -2.70 19.28
C ASP A 204 -8.76 -3.17 17.82
N ILE A 205 -7.65 -2.94 17.11
CA ILE A 205 -7.43 -3.44 15.74
C ILE A 205 -7.42 -4.99 15.73
N ALA A 206 -6.71 -5.61 16.67
CA ALA A 206 -6.64 -7.06 16.77
C ALA A 206 -8.03 -7.69 16.99
N SER A 207 -8.86 -7.06 17.83
CA SER A 207 -10.24 -7.46 18.06
C SER A 207 -11.08 -7.39 16.78
N ASP A 208 -11.01 -6.27 16.06
CA ASP A 208 -11.74 -6.09 14.81
C ASP A 208 -11.31 -7.10 13.74
N PHE A 209 -10.00 -7.35 13.62
CA PHE A 209 -9.47 -8.31 12.66
C PHE A 209 -9.85 -9.75 12.99
N THR A 210 -9.85 -10.10 14.28
CA THR A 210 -10.33 -11.42 14.73
C THR A 210 -11.79 -11.64 14.34
N ARG A 211 -12.65 -10.62 14.53
CA ARG A 211 -14.08 -10.68 14.20
C ARG A 211 -14.35 -10.99 12.73
N VAL A 212 -13.52 -10.48 11.80
CA VAL A 212 -13.69 -10.69 10.35
C VAL A 212 -12.70 -11.70 9.77
N ASN A 213 -11.88 -12.33 10.62
CA ASN A 213 -10.80 -13.26 10.23
C ASN A 213 -9.89 -12.64 9.14
N MET A 214 -9.27 -11.50 9.48
CA MET A 214 -8.35 -10.74 8.62
C MET A 214 -6.98 -10.61 9.29
N SER A 215 -5.92 -10.63 8.51
CA SER A 215 -4.54 -10.41 8.96
C SER A 215 -4.03 -9.04 8.55
N PHE A 216 -2.98 -8.56 9.22
CA PHE A 216 -2.30 -7.30 8.90
C PHE A 216 -0.92 -7.56 8.32
N ALA A 217 -0.59 -6.84 7.25
CA ALA A 217 0.73 -6.80 6.64
C ALA A 217 1.31 -5.38 6.68
N PRO A 218 2.51 -5.19 7.27
CA PRO A 218 3.14 -3.87 7.33
C PRO A 218 3.86 -3.47 6.03
N ASN A 219 3.99 -4.37 5.08
CA ASN A 219 4.66 -4.14 3.79
C ASN A 219 4.27 -5.20 2.75
N MET A 220 4.66 -4.97 1.49
CA MET A 220 4.33 -5.85 0.34
C MET A 220 4.84 -7.28 0.50
N ALA A 221 6.07 -7.46 1.03
CA ALA A 221 6.65 -8.78 1.20
C ALA A 221 5.90 -9.60 2.27
N ALA A 222 5.52 -8.96 3.38
CA ALA A 222 4.70 -9.58 4.41
C ALA A 222 3.30 -9.93 3.88
N ALA A 223 2.68 -9.05 3.09
CA ALA A 223 1.39 -9.32 2.46
C ALA A 223 1.46 -10.54 1.54
N LYS A 224 2.48 -10.59 0.66
CA LYS A 224 2.71 -11.72 -0.24
C LYS A 224 2.80 -13.04 0.53
N ASN A 225 3.59 -13.08 1.60
CA ASN A 225 3.75 -14.27 2.44
C ASN A 225 2.44 -14.70 3.13
N LEU A 226 1.71 -13.75 3.74
CA LEU A 226 0.43 -14.03 4.40
C LEU A 226 -0.65 -14.53 3.42
N LEU A 227 -0.60 -14.11 2.16
CA LEU A 227 -1.51 -14.54 1.10
C LEU A 227 -1.12 -15.91 0.51
N GLY A 228 0.04 -16.49 0.89
CA GLY A 228 0.48 -17.80 0.45
C GLY A 228 1.18 -17.83 -0.92
N PHE A 229 1.84 -16.72 -1.33
CA PHE A 229 2.52 -16.58 -2.63
C PHE A 229 4.05 -16.52 -2.52
#